data_d053effcf7f2c8cdd546b1f14db5ece9
#
_entry.id   d053effcf7f2c8cdd546b1f14db5ece9
#
_cell.length_a   1.000
_cell.length_b   1.000
_cell.length_c   1.000
_cell.angle_alpha   90.00
_cell.angle_beta   90.00
_cell.angle_gamma   90.00
#
_symmetry.space_group_name_H-M   'P 1'
#
loop_
_entity.id
_entity.type
_entity.pdbx_description
1 polymer ?
#
loop_
_entity_poly.entity_id
_entity_poly.type
_entity_poly.pdbx_seq_one_letter_code
_entity_poly.pdbx_strand_id
1 'polypeptide(L)'
;MLAITDDAKELLRDVLEQRGQPGQALRLSETAQVLEVTLDQAAEDDVIYDVDGRDVLIVQRDLADRMDGATIQREESRDGPRLAISK
;
A
#
# COMPACT_ATOMS: atom_id res chain seq x y z
N MET A 1 12.81 7.51 -1.79
CA MET A 1 12.09 6.36 -1.23
C MET A 1 10.64 6.75 -0.96
N LEU A 2 9.73 5.87 -1.27
CA LEU A 2 8.31 6.09 -0.97
C LEU A 2 8.09 6.07 0.54
N ALA A 3 7.40 7.07 1.07
CA ALA A 3 7.05 7.14 2.49
C ALA A 3 5.58 6.77 2.70
N ILE A 4 5.28 6.21 3.86
CA ILE A 4 3.92 5.84 4.24
C ILE A 4 3.67 6.39 5.64
N THR A 5 2.61 7.18 5.80
CA THR A 5 2.27 7.75 7.11
C THR A 5 1.77 6.66 8.06
N ASP A 6 1.83 6.93 9.37
CA ASP A 6 1.40 5.95 10.36
C ASP A 6 -0.07 5.60 10.24
N ASP A 7 -0.94 6.58 9.96
CA ASP A 7 -2.36 6.32 9.78
C ASP A 7 -2.63 5.51 8.50
N ALA A 8 -1.85 5.71 7.44
CA ALA A 8 -1.95 4.88 6.24
C ALA A 8 -1.51 3.44 6.54
N LYS A 9 -0.45 3.25 7.33
CA LYS A 9 -0.01 1.92 7.74
C LYS A 9 -1.10 1.19 8.53
N GLU A 10 -1.78 1.88 9.44
CA GLU A 10 -2.87 1.30 10.20
C GLU A 10 -4.02 0.87 9.28
N LEU A 11 -4.37 1.72 8.32
CA LEU A 11 -5.43 1.39 7.36
C LEU A 11 -5.08 0.14 6.56
N LEU A 12 -3.85 0.06 6.05
CA LEU A 12 -3.40 -1.10 5.29
C LEU A 12 -3.43 -2.36 6.14
N ARG A 13 -2.94 -2.28 7.38
CA ARG A 13 -2.95 -3.41 8.29
C ARG A 13 -4.38 -3.88 8.58
N ASP A 14 -5.30 -2.96 8.84
CA ASP A 14 -6.68 -3.29 9.14
C ASP A 14 -7.35 -3.99 7.96
N VAL A 15 -7.15 -3.50 6.74
CA VAL A 15 -7.69 -4.15 5.54
C VAL A 15 -7.13 -5.56 5.39
N LEU A 16 -5.84 -5.72 5.62
CA LEU A 16 -5.19 -7.02 5.50
C LEU A 16 -5.72 -8.00 6.56
N GLU A 17 -5.92 -7.55 7.78
CA GLU A 17 -6.48 -8.39 8.85
C GLU A 17 -7.90 -8.84 8.56
N GLN A 18 -8.71 -7.97 7.96
CA GLN A 18 -10.10 -8.27 7.67
C GLN A 18 -10.29 -9.14 6.45
N ARG A 19 -9.43 -9.03 5.45
CA ARG A 19 -9.62 -9.67 4.13
C ARG A 19 -8.51 -10.61 3.73
N GLY A 20 -7.32 -10.45 4.31
CA GLY A 20 -6.14 -11.20 3.90
C GLY A 20 -6.10 -12.60 4.47
N GLN A 21 -5.39 -13.47 3.79
CA GLN A 21 -5.08 -14.81 4.24
C GLN A 21 -3.57 -14.89 4.54
N PRO A 22 -3.12 -15.91 5.30
CA PRO A 22 -1.70 -16.07 5.56
C PRO A 22 -0.88 -16.09 4.27
N GLY A 23 0.22 -15.36 4.26
CA GLY A 23 1.11 -15.27 3.10
C GLY A 23 0.72 -14.21 2.09
N GLN A 24 -0.38 -13.50 2.29
CA GLN A 24 -0.78 -12.40 1.40
C GLN A 24 -0.43 -11.05 1.99
N ALA A 25 -0.26 -10.08 1.09
CA ALA A 25 -0.11 -8.66 1.43
C ALA A 25 -0.97 -7.86 0.44
N LEU A 26 -1.00 -6.55 0.62
CA LEU A 26 -1.75 -5.67 -0.26
C LEU A 26 -0.83 -5.16 -1.36
N ARG A 27 -1.20 -5.39 -2.62
CA ARG A 27 -0.46 -4.87 -3.77
C ARG A 27 -1.01 -3.51 -4.15
N LEU A 28 -0.14 -2.51 -4.15
CA LEU A 28 -0.48 -1.16 -4.60
C LEU A 28 -0.42 -1.11 -6.12
N SER A 29 -1.46 -0.56 -6.73
CA SER A 29 -1.47 -0.30 -8.16
C SER A 29 -2.03 1.09 -8.43
N GLU A 30 -1.64 1.66 -9.56
CA GLU A 30 -2.13 2.95 -10.00
C GLU A 30 -2.83 2.78 -11.34
N THR A 31 -4.10 3.19 -11.40
CA THR A 31 -4.90 3.12 -12.61
C THR A 31 -5.60 4.46 -12.78
N ALA A 32 -5.39 5.13 -13.91
CA ALA A 32 -6.02 6.42 -14.22
C ALA A 32 -5.88 7.43 -13.06
N GLN A 33 -4.69 7.49 -12.47
CA GLN A 33 -4.34 8.39 -11.35
C GLN A 33 -5.05 8.05 -10.04
N VAL A 34 -5.62 6.85 -9.95
CA VAL A 34 -6.25 6.37 -8.72
C VAL A 34 -5.37 5.27 -8.13
N LEU A 35 -5.11 5.34 -6.83
CA LEU A 35 -4.39 4.28 -6.12
C LEU A 35 -5.39 3.23 -5.64
N GLU A 36 -5.07 1.97 -5.92
CA GLU A 36 -5.88 0.84 -5.48
C GLU A 36 -4.98 -0.18 -4.80
N VAL A 37 -5.56 -0.93 -3.87
CA VAL A 37 -4.86 -2.05 -3.23
C VAL A 37 -5.68 -3.31 -3.43
N THR A 38 -4.98 -4.41 -3.75
CA THR A 38 -5.59 -5.73 -3.89
C THR A 38 -4.77 -6.75 -3.13
N LEU A 39 -5.41 -7.84 -2.73
CA LEU A 39 -4.69 -8.93 -2.06
C LEU A 39 -3.87 -9.72 -3.07
N ASP A 40 -2.59 -9.95 -2.74
CA ASP A 40 -1.69 -10.65 -3.65
C ASP A 40 -0.51 -11.21 -2.85
N GLN A 41 0.31 -11.99 -3.52
CA GLN A 41 1.56 -12.49 -2.98
C GLN A 41 2.72 -11.77 -3.63
N ALA A 42 3.79 -11.54 -2.85
CA ALA A 42 4.96 -10.84 -3.36
C ALA A 42 5.70 -11.70 -4.40
N ALA A 43 6.13 -11.05 -5.48
CA ALA A 43 7.02 -11.64 -6.47
C ALA A 43 8.46 -11.18 -6.20
N GLU A 44 9.42 -11.81 -6.87
CA GLU A 44 10.84 -11.53 -6.62
C GLU A 44 11.24 -10.07 -6.80
N ASP A 45 10.64 -9.41 -7.79
CA ASP A 45 11.01 -8.04 -8.13
C ASP A 45 10.18 -6.99 -7.39
N ASP A 46 9.30 -7.41 -6.50
CA ASP A 46 8.47 -6.47 -5.78
C ASP A 46 9.23 -5.83 -4.63
N VAL A 47 8.89 -4.57 -4.34
CA VAL A 47 9.37 -3.87 -3.15
C VAL A 47 8.33 -4.08 -2.06
N ILE A 48 8.77 -4.53 -0.90
CA ILE A 48 7.89 -4.91 0.21
C ILE A 48 8.07 -3.91 1.34
N TYR A 49 6.94 -3.41 1.86
CA TYR A 49 6.91 -2.56 3.03
C TYR A 49 6.24 -3.32 4.16
N ASP A 50 6.89 -3.35 5.32
CA ASP A 50 6.38 -4.08 6.47
C ASP A 50 5.91 -3.12 7.55
N VAL A 51 5.01 -3.62 8.41
CA VAL A 51 4.56 -2.93 9.61
C VAL A 51 4.68 -3.93 10.75
N ASP A 52 5.50 -3.60 11.75
CA ASP A 52 5.74 -4.44 12.94
C ASP A 52 6.20 -5.86 12.56
N GLY A 53 7.03 -5.97 11.54
CA GLY A 53 7.58 -7.24 11.12
C GLY A 53 6.69 -8.08 10.20
N ARG A 54 5.51 -7.57 9.85
CA ARG A 54 4.59 -8.23 8.93
C ARG A 54 4.58 -7.50 7.59
N ASP A 55 4.75 -8.24 6.50
CA ASP A 55 4.67 -7.67 5.16
C ASP A 55 3.24 -7.22 4.89
N VAL A 56 3.05 -5.94 4.63
CA VAL A 56 1.72 -5.35 4.49
C VAL A 56 1.50 -4.82 3.08
N LEU A 57 2.48 -4.16 2.49
CA LEU A 57 2.31 -3.51 1.19
C LEU A 57 3.36 -4.01 0.21
N ILE A 58 2.91 -4.37 -0.98
CA ILE A 58 3.75 -4.78 -2.10
C ILE A 58 3.63 -3.72 -3.18
N VAL A 59 4.75 -3.24 -3.70
CA VAL A 59 4.77 -2.27 -4.78
C VAL A 59 5.68 -2.81 -5.88
N GLN A 60 5.15 -2.91 -7.09
CA GLN A 60 5.97 -3.29 -8.23
C GLN A 60 7.13 -2.31 -8.39
N ARG A 61 8.31 -2.82 -8.75
CA ARG A 61 9.53 -2.01 -8.76
C ARG A 61 9.39 -0.75 -9.63
N ASP A 62 8.81 -0.87 -10.80
CA ASP A 62 8.65 0.29 -11.70
C ASP A 62 7.76 1.36 -11.07
N LEU A 63 6.70 0.94 -10.39
CA LEU A 63 5.83 1.87 -9.69
C LEU A 63 6.55 2.49 -8.49
N ALA A 64 7.29 1.69 -7.73
CA ALA A 64 8.06 2.20 -6.60
C ALA A 64 9.07 3.26 -7.05
N ASP A 65 9.72 3.04 -8.18
CA ASP A 65 10.67 4.01 -8.73
C ASP A 65 9.98 5.32 -9.14
N ARG A 66 8.80 5.23 -9.75
CA ARG A 66 8.03 6.41 -10.13
C ARG A 66 7.50 7.17 -8.92
N MET A 67 7.30 6.48 -7.80
CA MET A 67 6.78 7.09 -6.57
C MET A 67 7.89 7.52 -5.61
N ASP A 68 9.13 7.52 -6.06
CA ASP A 68 10.24 7.96 -5.21
C ASP A 68 10.03 9.43 -4.79
N GLY A 69 10.16 9.68 -3.51
CA GLY A 69 9.90 11.00 -2.93
C GLY A 69 8.44 11.30 -2.63
N ALA A 70 7.53 10.37 -2.98
CA ALA A 70 6.13 10.54 -2.67
C ALA A 70 5.79 10.03 -1.27
N THR A 71 4.63 10.46 -0.76
CA THR A 71 4.11 10.02 0.54
C THR A 71 2.70 9.48 0.36
N ILE A 72 2.46 8.27 0.85
CA ILE A 72 1.12 7.68 0.92
C ILE A 72 0.52 8.05 2.27
N GLN A 73 -0.67 8.60 2.26
CA GLN A 73 -1.37 9.02 3.47
C GLN A 73 -2.83 8.57 3.43
N ARG A 74 -3.45 8.56 4.59
CA ARG A 74 -4.87 8.24 4.71
C ARG A 74 -5.69 9.48 4.45
N GLU A 75 -6.74 9.34 3.63
CA GLU A 75 -7.67 10.41 3.36
C GLU A 75 -9.09 9.91 3.62
N GLU A 76 -9.90 10.73 4.27
CA GLU A 76 -11.30 10.40 4.50
C GLU A 76 -12.13 10.81 3.29
N SER A 77 -13.03 9.93 2.87
CA SER A 77 -13.95 10.20 1.78
C SER A 77 -15.36 9.78 2.16
N ARG A 78 -16.32 10.04 1.29
CA ARG A 78 -17.72 9.65 1.53
C ARG A 78 -17.88 8.14 1.67
N ASP A 79 -17.03 7.40 0.99
CA ASP A 79 -17.09 5.93 0.98
C ASP A 79 -16.20 5.33 2.07
N GLY A 80 -15.64 6.14 2.94
CA GLY A 80 -14.76 5.71 4.02
C GLY A 80 -13.32 6.12 3.78
N PRO A 81 -12.38 5.58 4.57
CA PRO A 81 -10.98 5.92 4.43
C PRO A 81 -10.38 5.33 3.15
N ARG A 82 -9.47 6.06 2.55
CA ARG A 82 -8.75 5.64 1.36
C ARG A 82 -7.30 6.12 1.42
N LEU A 83 -6.49 5.60 0.50
CA LEU A 83 -5.10 6.04 0.38
C LEU A 83 -5.01 7.20 -0.62
N ALA A 84 -4.19 8.17 -0.30
CA ALA A 84 -3.87 9.29 -1.18
C ALA A 84 -2.36 9.42 -1.28
N ILE A 85 -1.90 9.96 -2.40
CA ILE A 85 -0.49 10.18 -2.63
C ILE A 85 -0.22 11.68 -2.75
N SER A 86 0.89 12.13 -2.16
CA SER A 86 1.36 13.49 -2.34
C SER A 86 2.86 13.50 -2.58
N LYS A 87 3.31 14.46 -3.33
CA LYS A 87 4.73 14.68 -3.61
C LYS A 87 5.16 16.05 -3.16
#